data_eab9899e97a8ea40db433435dd7547ee
#
_entry.id   eab9899e97a8ea40db433435dd7547ee
#
_cell.length_a   1.000
_cell.length_b   1.000
_cell.length_c   1.000
_cell.angle_alpha   90.00
_cell.angle_beta   90.00
_cell.angle_gamma   90.00
#
_symmetry.space_group_name_H-M   'P 1'
#
loop_
_entity.id
_entity.type
_entity.pdbx_description
1 polymer ?
#
loop_
_entity_poly.entity_id
_entity_poly.type
_entity_poly.pdbx_seq_one_letter_code
_entity_poly.pdbx_strand_id
1 'polypeptide(L)'
;MEKLFKSTRGNQTPIDFYTSILQGIASDGGLLVPDFDFEKKNLEDLLPLNYVDLATEIIGTFAPSDAKEALHTACNQAYGEGLFCDEVVPVKKAGNVYVAELYQGPTAAFKDMALSMLPRMMTLSLKKKGEEREVMILAATSGDTGKAALEGFKDVEGTCIKVFYPIDGVSAIQQQQMVTTTGKNVEIIGIRGHFDDAQSAVKKAFGSKELKELCDEHHIFLSSANSINIGRLIPQIVYYFYSYLTLVKRNEIKLGETVNFTVPSGNFGNCLAGWIAKNMGLPVNQFIVASNKNNILTDFFTTGTYDARREFYKTNAPAMDILVSSNLERLVWFMVNGDSEKVNKYMEELKETGVYKVDDETLARVQKEFKAGCLGEEDVLKVVHDCWNENKYLLDTHTAVGYGVYEEYVKNTGDTTKTILLSTASPYKFPESVYQALTGEEVDVYTAIEKLHDLTGMEISYPLKGIKDREILHKGVIDRDAILDTIAEKIKEY
;
A
#
# COMPACT_ATOMS: atom_id res chain seq x y z
N MET A 1 -16.17 17.04 18.31
CA MET A 1 -15.90 15.70 18.87
C MET A 1 -14.44 15.37 18.65
N GLU A 2 -13.79 14.79 19.64
CA GLU A 2 -12.41 14.34 19.52
C GLU A 2 -12.34 13.15 18.55
N LYS A 3 -11.36 13.15 17.64
CA LYS A 3 -11.16 12.09 16.65
C LYS A 3 -10.31 10.98 17.27
N LEU A 4 -10.95 9.98 17.84
CA LEU A 4 -10.29 8.87 18.53
C LEU A 4 -10.18 7.63 17.63
N PHE A 5 -9.20 6.80 17.94
CA PHE A 5 -8.93 5.52 17.26
C PHE A 5 -8.88 4.41 18.31
N LYS A 6 -9.49 3.28 17.99
CA LYS A 6 -9.53 2.11 18.87
C LYS A 6 -8.95 0.87 18.17
N SER A 7 -8.61 -0.13 18.98
CA SER A 7 -8.14 -1.42 18.46
C SER A 7 -9.30 -2.25 17.90
N THR A 8 -9.07 -2.93 16.79
CA THR A 8 -9.95 -3.98 16.26
C THR A 8 -10.20 -5.10 17.27
N ARG A 9 -9.28 -5.30 18.22
CA ARG A 9 -9.37 -6.34 19.27
C ARG A 9 -9.92 -5.85 20.60
N GLY A 10 -10.12 -4.54 20.76
CA GLY A 10 -10.88 -3.94 21.85
C GLY A 10 -10.19 -3.82 23.21
N ASN A 11 -8.94 -4.29 23.36
CA ASN A 11 -8.23 -4.31 24.64
C ASN A 11 -7.30 -3.10 24.83
N GLN A 12 -7.45 -2.06 24.01
CA GLN A 12 -6.73 -0.79 24.15
C GLN A 12 -7.71 0.36 24.33
N THR A 13 -7.44 1.23 25.29
CA THR A 13 -8.16 2.51 25.43
C THR A 13 -8.01 3.32 24.13
N PRO A 14 -9.08 3.93 23.63
CA PRO A 14 -9.02 4.77 22.42
C PRO A 14 -7.98 5.89 22.56
N ILE A 15 -7.24 6.14 21.48
CA ILE A 15 -6.15 7.11 21.40
C ILE A 15 -6.44 8.16 20.34
N ASP A 16 -5.83 9.34 20.48
CA ASP A 16 -5.96 10.43 19.53
C ASP A 16 -5.24 10.14 18.19
N PHE A 17 -5.53 10.96 17.18
CA PHE A 17 -4.95 10.87 15.84
C PHE A 17 -3.42 10.80 15.86
N TYR A 18 -2.77 11.73 16.59
CA TYR A 18 -1.30 11.82 16.59
C TYR A 18 -0.65 10.58 17.19
N THR A 19 -1.19 10.11 18.31
CA THR A 19 -0.74 8.87 18.96
C THR A 19 -0.96 7.66 18.06
N SER A 20 -2.07 7.61 17.29
CA SER A 20 -2.37 6.49 16.38
C SER A 20 -1.37 6.39 15.23
N ILE A 21 -0.90 7.51 14.69
CA ILE A 21 0.14 7.56 13.65
C ILE A 21 1.50 7.10 14.18
N LEU A 22 1.88 7.56 15.38
CA LEU A 22 3.17 7.19 15.99
C LEU A 22 3.21 5.73 16.42
N GLN A 23 2.16 5.24 17.06
CA GLN A 23 2.09 3.87 17.56
C GLN A 23 2.02 2.82 16.45
N GLY A 24 1.29 3.10 15.36
CA GLY A 24 1.18 2.27 14.16
C GLY A 24 0.36 0.98 14.32
N ILE A 25 0.47 0.29 15.46
CA ILE A 25 -0.29 -0.93 15.83
C ILE A 25 -0.78 -0.79 17.26
N ALA A 26 -1.94 -1.36 17.58
CA ALA A 26 -2.47 -1.33 18.95
C ALA A 26 -1.64 -2.19 19.91
N SER A 27 -1.63 -1.84 21.21
CA SER A 27 -0.86 -2.53 22.24
C SER A 27 -1.28 -3.98 22.46
N ASP A 28 -2.52 -4.32 22.09
CA ASP A 28 -3.08 -5.69 22.12
C ASP A 28 -2.80 -6.48 20.84
N GLY A 29 -2.03 -5.91 19.90
CA GLY A 29 -1.70 -6.51 18.61
C GLY A 29 -2.80 -6.37 17.56
N GLY A 30 -3.93 -5.71 17.87
CA GLY A 30 -4.98 -5.34 16.92
C GLY A 30 -4.58 -4.16 16.05
N LEU A 31 -5.42 -3.86 15.07
CA LEU A 31 -5.20 -2.73 14.18
C LEU A 31 -6.05 -1.53 14.61
N LEU A 32 -5.48 -0.33 14.46
CA LEU A 32 -6.20 0.89 14.81
C LEU A 32 -7.23 1.25 13.74
N VAL A 33 -8.46 1.54 14.18
CA VAL A 33 -9.59 1.97 13.35
C VAL A 33 -10.23 3.23 13.95
N PRO A 34 -10.85 4.12 13.14
CA PRO A 34 -11.59 5.27 13.65
C PRO A 34 -12.72 4.85 14.60
N ASP A 35 -12.82 5.51 15.75
CA ASP A 35 -13.93 5.37 16.72
C ASP A 35 -14.95 6.49 16.56
N PHE A 36 -15.31 6.78 15.32
CA PHE A 36 -16.29 7.78 14.92
C PHE A 36 -16.87 7.44 13.55
N ASP A 37 -18.08 7.93 13.30
CA ASP A 37 -18.73 7.77 12.01
C ASP A 37 -18.02 8.57 10.91
N PHE A 38 -17.93 8.01 9.72
CA PHE A 38 -17.32 8.68 8.58
C PHE A 38 -18.16 9.88 8.13
N GLU A 39 -17.55 11.07 8.19
CA GLU A 39 -18.17 12.30 7.69
C GLU A 39 -18.42 12.23 6.19
N LYS A 40 -19.67 12.42 5.77
CA LYS A 40 -20.01 12.48 4.35
C LYS A 40 -19.48 13.75 3.72
N LYS A 41 -18.76 13.62 2.62
CA LYS A 41 -18.20 14.74 1.86
C LYS A 41 -19.19 15.21 0.78
N ASN A 42 -19.31 16.51 0.63
CA ASN A 42 -20.02 17.10 -0.50
C ASN A 42 -19.09 17.10 -1.73
N LEU A 43 -19.43 16.34 -2.75
CA LEU A 43 -18.61 16.20 -3.96
C LEU A 43 -18.49 17.51 -4.77
N GLU A 44 -19.50 18.41 -4.69
CA GLU A 44 -19.46 19.71 -5.37
C GLU A 44 -18.34 20.58 -4.79
N ASP A 45 -18.14 20.56 -3.46
CA ASP A 45 -17.09 21.32 -2.78
C ASP A 45 -15.68 20.75 -3.08
N LEU A 46 -15.59 19.43 -3.32
CA LEU A 46 -14.33 18.76 -3.65
C LEU A 46 -13.94 18.87 -5.12
N LEU A 47 -14.92 19.08 -6.01
CA LEU A 47 -14.70 19.07 -7.46
C LEU A 47 -13.64 20.08 -7.94
N PRO A 48 -13.57 21.34 -7.46
CA PRO A 48 -12.57 22.31 -7.94
C PRO A 48 -11.15 22.05 -7.40
N LEU A 49 -10.99 21.21 -6.38
CA LEU A 49 -9.72 21.05 -5.68
C LEU A 49 -8.66 20.35 -6.56
N ASN A 50 -7.41 20.77 -6.40
CA ASN A 50 -6.23 20.04 -6.86
C ASN A 50 -5.93 18.87 -5.90
N TYR A 51 -4.89 18.07 -6.20
CA TYR A 51 -4.58 16.89 -5.38
C TYR A 51 -4.17 17.22 -3.94
N VAL A 52 -3.38 18.28 -3.74
CA VAL A 52 -2.89 18.72 -2.41
C VAL A 52 -4.04 19.20 -1.54
N ASP A 53 -4.91 20.05 -2.09
CA ASP A 53 -6.07 20.57 -1.37
C ASP A 53 -7.08 19.46 -1.05
N LEU A 54 -7.32 18.56 -2.01
CA LEU A 54 -8.17 17.38 -1.81
C LEU A 54 -7.61 16.46 -0.72
N ALA A 55 -6.30 16.21 -0.74
CA ALA A 55 -5.63 15.41 0.29
C ALA A 55 -5.79 16.04 1.68
N THR A 56 -5.65 17.38 1.76
CA THR A 56 -5.86 18.12 3.01
C THR A 56 -7.28 17.96 3.55
N GLU A 57 -8.30 18.05 2.69
CA GLU A 57 -9.70 17.91 3.10
C GLU A 57 -10.05 16.46 3.49
N ILE A 58 -9.53 15.47 2.77
CA ILE A 58 -9.82 14.06 3.06
C ILE A 58 -9.08 13.58 4.32
N ILE A 59 -7.76 13.84 4.41
CA ILE A 59 -6.95 13.44 5.58
C ILE A 59 -7.40 14.21 6.82
N GLY A 60 -7.74 15.49 6.66
CA GLY A 60 -8.27 16.36 7.74
C GLY A 60 -9.54 15.82 8.39
N THR A 61 -10.31 14.97 7.72
CA THR A 61 -11.48 14.30 8.32
C THR A 61 -11.11 13.41 9.53
N PHE A 62 -9.90 12.88 9.52
CA PHE A 62 -9.40 11.96 10.56
C PHE A 62 -8.61 12.66 11.66
N ALA A 63 -8.23 13.91 11.44
CA ALA A 63 -7.39 14.70 12.35
C ALA A 63 -8.23 15.74 13.14
N PRO A 64 -7.68 16.29 14.23
CA PRO A 64 -8.28 17.45 14.91
C PRO A 64 -8.37 18.66 13.96
N SER A 65 -9.41 19.48 14.14
CA SER A 65 -9.69 20.63 13.27
C SER A 65 -8.57 21.70 13.24
N ASP A 66 -7.82 21.83 14.33
CA ASP A 66 -6.66 22.71 14.42
C ASP A 66 -5.42 22.21 13.67
N ALA A 67 -5.46 21.00 13.14
CA ALA A 67 -4.37 20.43 12.35
C ALA A 67 -4.40 20.85 10.87
N LYS A 68 -5.46 21.51 10.38
CA LYS A 68 -5.70 21.73 8.94
C LYS A 68 -4.53 22.41 8.23
N GLU A 69 -4.00 23.50 8.77
CA GLU A 69 -2.89 24.24 8.17
C GLU A 69 -1.59 23.41 8.14
N ALA A 70 -1.29 22.70 9.23
CA ALA A 70 -0.12 21.83 9.30
C ALA A 70 -0.27 20.62 8.36
N LEU A 71 -1.47 20.06 8.22
CA LEU A 71 -1.76 19.01 7.25
C LEU A 71 -1.63 19.50 5.81
N HIS A 72 -2.09 20.70 5.50
CA HIS A 72 -1.91 21.29 4.17
C HIS A 72 -0.41 21.42 3.82
N THR A 73 0.40 21.90 4.77
CA THR A 73 1.85 21.95 4.60
C THR A 73 2.44 20.56 4.35
N ALA A 74 2.02 19.56 5.14
CA ALA A 74 2.45 18.18 4.98
C ALA A 74 2.01 17.56 3.63
N CYS A 75 0.78 17.82 3.19
CA CYS A 75 0.28 17.39 1.88
C CYS A 75 1.06 18.03 0.73
N ASN A 76 1.39 19.32 0.83
CA ASN A 76 2.20 20.00 -0.17
C ASN A 76 3.63 19.42 -0.25
N GLN A 77 4.23 19.10 0.88
CA GLN A 77 5.52 18.41 0.92
C GLN A 77 5.47 16.98 0.38
N ALA A 78 4.33 16.29 0.53
CA ALA A 78 4.16 14.91 0.09
C ALA A 78 3.79 14.78 -1.40
N TYR A 79 2.98 15.69 -1.93
CA TYR A 79 2.36 15.58 -3.25
C TYR A 79 2.57 16.79 -4.15
N GLY A 80 3.23 17.83 -3.64
CA GLY A 80 3.56 19.03 -4.40
C GLY A 80 4.74 18.81 -5.36
N GLU A 81 5.24 19.89 -5.91
CA GLU A 81 6.27 19.88 -6.94
C GLU A 81 7.54 19.12 -6.53
N GLY A 82 8.01 18.24 -7.39
CA GLY A 82 9.31 17.57 -7.32
C GLY A 82 9.30 16.13 -6.80
N LEU A 83 8.23 15.64 -6.18
CA LEU A 83 8.14 14.23 -5.73
C LEU A 83 7.36 13.34 -6.71
N PHE A 84 6.32 13.87 -7.31
CA PHE A 84 5.53 13.19 -8.33
C PHE A 84 5.74 13.85 -9.69
N CYS A 85 5.37 13.14 -10.77
CA CYS A 85 5.30 13.73 -12.10
C CYS A 85 4.23 14.85 -12.12
N ASP A 86 4.06 15.52 -13.26
CA ASP A 86 3.17 16.68 -13.43
C ASP A 86 1.76 16.46 -12.89
N GLU A 87 1.22 15.26 -12.99
CA GLU A 87 -0.04 14.84 -12.38
C GLU A 87 0.19 13.69 -11.39
N VAL A 88 -0.26 13.85 -10.15
CA VAL A 88 -0.03 12.86 -9.08
C VAL A 88 -0.74 11.53 -9.38
N VAL A 89 -1.95 11.59 -9.95
CA VAL A 89 -2.74 10.42 -10.36
C VAL A 89 -3.35 10.68 -11.74
N PRO A 90 -2.60 10.48 -12.83
CA PRO A 90 -3.17 10.51 -14.16
C PRO A 90 -4.25 9.42 -14.30
N VAL A 91 -5.38 9.77 -14.91
CA VAL A 91 -6.44 8.81 -15.24
C VAL A 91 -6.52 8.66 -16.75
N LYS A 92 -6.14 7.50 -17.26
CA LYS A 92 -6.10 7.22 -18.71
C LYS A 92 -7.16 6.19 -19.08
N LYS A 93 -7.60 6.21 -20.33
CA LYS A 93 -8.55 5.23 -20.83
C LYS A 93 -7.81 4.05 -21.50
N ALA A 94 -8.17 2.83 -21.12
CA ALA A 94 -7.70 1.60 -21.73
C ALA A 94 -8.92 0.70 -22.02
N GLY A 95 -9.33 0.63 -23.29
CA GLY A 95 -10.55 -0.07 -23.67
C GLY A 95 -11.78 0.49 -22.95
N ASN A 96 -12.43 -0.33 -22.16
CA ASN A 96 -13.67 0.01 -21.44
C ASN A 96 -13.42 0.46 -20.00
N VAL A 97 -12.17 0.55 -19.53
CA VAL A 97 -11.83 1.00 -18.18
C VAL A 97 -11.07 2.32 -18.19
N TYR A 98 -11.14 3.02 -17.07
CA TYR A 98 -10.33 4.18 -16.77
C TYR A 98 -9.24 3.76 -15.79
N VAL A 99 -7.98 3.85 -16.18
CA VAL A 99 -6.84 3.42 -15.39
C VAL A 99 -6.30 4.60 -14.59
N ALA A 100 -6.38 4.51 -13.27
CA ALA A 100 -5.78 5.49 -12.37
C ALA A 100 -4.32 5.09 -12.08
N GLU A 101 -3.37 5.83 -12.64
CA GLU A 101 -1.94 5.53 -12.54
C GLU A 101 -1.38 6.01 -11.20
N LEU A 102 -1.26 5.13 -10.22
CA LEU A 102 -0.80 5.45 -8.86
C LEU A 102 0.72 5.39 -8.69
N TYR A 103 1.46 5.21 -9.77
CA TYR A 103 2.91 4.93 -9.78
C TYR A 103 3.77 6.12 -10.25
N GLN A 104 3.23 7.33 -10.25
CA GLN A 104 3.94 8.53 -10.72
C GLN A 104 4.93 9.11 -9.71
N GLY A 105 5.08 8.46 -8.55
CA GLY A 105 5.94 8.88 -7.47
C GLY A 105 7.39 8.34 -7.56
N PRO A 106 8.20 8.60 -6.51
CA PRO A 106 9.65 8.39 -6.50
C PRO A 106 10.10 6.93 -6.59
N THR A 107 9.19 5.96 -6.49
CA THR A 107 9.57 4.53 -6.58
C THR A 107 8.89 3.77 -7.70
N ALA A 108 8.07 4.45 -8.50
CA ALA A 108 7.27 3.87 -9.57
C ALA A 108 6.28 2.78 -9.08
N ALA A 109 5.73 2.95 -7.87
CA ALA A 109 4.73 2.08 -7.27
C ALA A 109 3.74 2.88 -6.41
N PHE A 110 2.48 2.40 -6.29
CA PHE A 110 1.39 3.07 -5.56
C PHE A 110 1.70 3.32 -4.06
N LYS A 111 2.66 2.60 -3.52
CA LYS A 111 3.05 2.74 -2.10
C LYS A 111 3.55 4.14 -1.78
N ASP A 112 4.02 4.88 -2.79
CA ASP A 112 4.42 6.28 -2.69
C ASP A 112 3.25 7.16 -2.23
N MET A 113 2.01 6.85 -2.65
CA MET A 113 0.81 7.60 -2.28
C MET A 113 0.62 7.71 -0.76
N ALA A 114 1.05 6.71 -0.02
CA ALA A 114 0.96 6.70 1.44
C ALA A 114 2.31 6.99 2.11
N LEU A 115 3.41 6.49 1.57
CA LEU A 115 4.72 6.60 2.21
C LEU A 115 5.39 7.96 1.99
N SER A 116 4.94 8.75 1.02
CA SER A 116 5.30 10.19 0.97
C SER A 116 4.62 11.01 2.06
N MET A 117 3.42 10.62 2.52
CA MET A 117 2.66 11.37 3.53
C MET A 117 2.96 10.91 4.96
N LEU A 118 3.16 9.61 5.22
CA LEU A 118 3.34 9.05 6.55
C LEU A 118 4.45 9.75 7.36
N PRO A 119 5.67 9.99 6.82
CA PRO A 119 6.74 10.66 7.58
C PRO A 119 6.34 12.07 8.01
N ARG A 120 5.62 12.83 7.15
CA ARG A 120 5.16 14.18 7.44
C ARG A 120 4.09 14.18 8.54
N MET A 121 3.18 13.20 8.53
CA MET A 121 2.24 13.00 9.63
C MET A 121 2.95 12.59 10.92
N MET A 122 3.99 11.75 10.86
CA MET A 122 4.78 11.39 12.03
C MET A 122 5.50 12.61 12.62
N THR A 123 6.20 13.40 11.82
CA THR A 123 6.85 14.64 12.30
C THR A 123 5.85 15.61 12.91
N LEU A 124 4.67 15.79 12.28
CA LEU A 124 3.59 16.58 12.84
C LEU A 124 3.13 16.03 14.20
N SER A 125 2.98 14.71 14.29
CA SER A 125 2.54 14.04 15.50
C SER A 125 3.55 14.17 16.65
N LEU A 126 4.85 14.04 16.38
CA LEU A 126 5.92 14.29 17.36
C LEU A 126 5.83 15.70 17.93
N LYS A 127 5.76 16.70 17.04
CA LYS A 127 5.66 18.12 17.45
C LYS A 127 4.41 18.40 18.30
N LYS A 128 3.27 17.85 17.93
CA LYS A 128 2.00 18.02 18.67
C LYS A 128 1.97 17.30 20.02
N LYS A 129 2.66 16.19 20.13
CA LYS A 129 2.76 15.42 21.40
C LYS A 129 3.90 15.91 22.31
N GLY A 130 4.75 16.85 21.84
CA GLY A 130 5.96 17.26 22.56
C GLY A 130 6.95 16.10 22.73
N GLU A 131 6.97 15.16 21.80
CA GLU A 131 7.90 14.04 21.82
C GLU A 131 9.23 14.50 21.23
N GLU A 132 10.28 14.45 22.03
CA GLU A 132 11.63 14.90 21.67
C GLU A 132 12.52 13.76 21.18
N ARG A 133 12.07 12.51 21.33
CA ARG A 133 12.83 11.34 20.85
C ARG A 133 12.79 11.26 19.34
N GLU A 134 13.89 10.80 18.77
CA GLU A 134 13.95 10.48 17.33
C GLU A 134 13.21 9.18 17.03
N VAL A 135 12.47 9.15 15.92
CA VAL A 135 11.74 7.95 15.49
C VAL A 135 12.63 7.10 14.61
N MET A 136 12.98 5.91 15.07
CA MET A 136 13.64 4.90 14.25
C MET A 136 12.60 3.97 13.63
N ILE A 137 12.50 4.02 12.31
CA ILE A 137 11.63 3.14 11.52
C ILE A 137 12.37 1.85 11.20
N LEU A 138 11.82 0.74 11.68
CA LEU A 138 12.31 -0.59 11.30
C LEU A 138 11.38 -1.20 10.24
N ALA A 139 11.94 -1.65 9.14
CA ALA A 139 11.19 -2.31 8.09
C ALA A 139 11.89 -3.57 7.58
N ALA A 140 11.15 -4.68 7.52
CA ALA A 140 11.49 -5.82 6.70
C ALA A 140 10.72 -5.71 5.38
N THR A 141 11.38 -5.97 4.26
CA THR A 141 10.76 -5.83 2.95
C THR A 141 11.11 -6.96 1.99
N SER A 142 10.14 -7.30 1.15
CA SER A 142 10.35 -8.12 -0.05
C SER A 142 10.48 -7.27 -1.34
N GLY A 143 10.71 -5.93 -1.21
CA GLY A 143 10.93 -5.03 -2.35
C GLY A 143 10.28 -3.65 -2.20
N ASP A 144 9.15 -3.40 -2.87
CA ASP A 144 8.56 -2.06 -3.06
C ASP A 144 8.25 -1.29 -1.79
N THR A 145 7.78 -1.95 -0.72
CA THR A 145 7.46 -1.25 0.53
C THR A 145 8.69 -0.66 1.18
N GLY A 146 9.81 -1.42 1.19
CA GLY A 146 11.08 -0.91 1.73
C GLY A 146 11.59 0.29 0.93
N LYS A 147 11.60 0.19 -0.40
CA LYS A 147 12.04 1.30 -1.25
C LYS A 147 11.17 2.54 -1.07
N ALA A 148 9.85 2.40 -1.04
CA ALA A 148 8.95 3.53 -0.86
C ALA A 148 9.09 4.15 0.56
N ALA A 149 9.33 3.33 1.58
CA ALA A 149 9.62 3.83 2.92
C ALA A 149 10.95 4.61 2.97
N LEU A 150 12.00 4.09 2.34
CA LEU A 150 13.29 4.78 2.24
C LEU A 150 13.14 6.16 1.60
N GLU A 151 12.47 6.27 0.44
CA GLU A 151 12.26 7.56 -0.22
C GLU A 151 11.35 8.49 0.59
N GLY A 152 10.34 7.95 1.25
CA GLY A 152 9.43 8.74 2.07
C GLY A 152 10.09 9.36 3.30
N PHE A 153 10.94 8.58 4.01
CA PHE A 153 11.63 9.00 5.24
C PHE A 153 12.99 9.68 4.99
N LYS A 154 13.48 9.63 3.75
CA LYS A 154 14.75 10.23 3.36
C LYS A 154 14.82 11.70 3.77
N ASP A 155 15.86 12.04 4.56
CA ASP A 155 16.14 13.38 5.05
C ASP A 155 14.98 14.08 5.80
N VAL A 156 14.02 13.30 6.34
CA VAL A 156 12.93 13.82 7.17
C VAL A 156 13.42 14.00 8.60
N GLU A 157 13.35 15.24 9.11
CA GLU A 157 13.80 15.64 10.43
C GLU A 157 13.13 14.84 11.55
N GLY A 158 13.90 14.42 12.56
CA GLY A 158 13.43 13.63 13.71
C GLY A 158 13.13 12.18 13.39
N THR A 159 13.57 11.69 12.21
CA THR A 159 13.36 10.30 11.82
C THR A 159 14.63 9.66 11.27
N CYS A 160 14.80 8.37 11.53
CA CYS A 160 15.76 7.53 10.80
C CYS A 160 15.08 6.23 10.37
N ILE A 161 15.58 5.61 9.32
CA ILE A 161 15.00 4.38 8.79
C ILE A 161 16.07 3.33 8.53
N LYS A 162 15.80 2.11 9.02
CA LYS A 162 16.63 0.93 8.78
C LYS A 162 15.80 -0.16 8.11
N VAL A 163 16.21 -0.57 6.91
CA VAL A 163 15.49 -1.56 6.09
C VAL A 163 16.33 -2.81 5.96
N PHE A 164 15.72 -3.96 6.25
CA PHE A 164 16.28 -5.29 6.02
C PHE A 164 15.59 -5.97 4.86
N TYR A 165 16.37 -6.53 3.93
CA TYR A 165 15.83 -7.26 2.78
C TYR A 165 16.61 -8.56 2.53
N PRO A 166 15.96 -9.66 2.12
CA PRO A 166 16.65 -10.88 1.74
C PRO A 166 17.37 -10.69 0.40
N ILE A 167 18.68 -10.96 0.35
CA ILE A 167 19.50 -10.71 -0.85
C ILE A 167 19.04 -11.50 -2.08
N ASP A 168 18.47 -12.69 -1.87
CA ASP A 168 17.95 -13.56 -2.93
C ASP A 168 16.41 -13.51 -3.06
N GLY A 169 15.75 -12.58 -2.34
CA GLY A 169 14.28 -12.52 -2.21
C GLY A 169 13.63 -11.28 -2.82
N VAL A 170 14.38 -10.42 -3.50
CA VAL A 170 13.88 -9.21 -4.17
C VAL A 170 14.33 -9.20 -5.64
N SER A 171 13.58 -8.51 -6.51
CA SER A 171 14.01 -8.36 -7.91
C SER A 171 15.26 -7.48 -8.01
N ALA A 172 16.02 -7.63 -9.11
CA ALA A 172 17.23 -6.84 -9.33
C ALA A 172 16.95 -5.33 -9.36
N ILE A 173 15.81 -4.90 -9.92
CA ILE A 173 15.38 -3.49 -9.92
C ILE A 173 15.08 -3.02 -8.50
N GLN A 174 14.34 -3.81 -7.72
CA GLN A 174 13.99 -3.44 -6.35
C GLN A 174 15.25 -3.35 -5.48
N GLN A 175 16.18 -4.30 -5.62
CA GLN A 175 17.47 -4.26 -4.92
C GLN A 175 18.25 -3.01 -5.31
N GLN A 176 18.43 -2.77 -6.61
CA GLN A 176 19.19 -1.62 -7.12
C GLN A 176 18.54 -0.29 -6.66
N GLN A 177 17.22 -0.18 -6.69
CA GLN A 177 16.53 0.99 -6.16
C GLN A 177 16.83 1.22 -4.67
N MET A 178 16.86 0.16 -3.84
CA MET A 178 17.15 0.29 -2.41
C MET A 178 18.61 0.65 -2.15
N VAL A 179 19.56 -0.13 -2.67
CA VAL A 179 20.98 0.03 -2.34
C VAL A 179 21.63 1.31 -2.91
N THR A 180 20.95 1.97 -3.84
CA THR A 180 21.35 3.27 -4.41
C THR A 180 20.61 4.47 -3.79
N THR A 181 19.77 4.25 -2.76
CA THR A 181 19.04 5.32 -2.09
C THR A 181 20.02 6.25 -1.37
N THR A 182 19.91 7.54 -1.66
CA THR A 182 20.66 8.59 -0.96
C THR A 182 19.90 9.02 0.31
N GLY A 183 20.55 9.80 1.17
CA GLY A 183 19.97 10.35 2.40
C GLY A 183 20.87 10.09 3.60
N LYS A 184 20.83 10.99 4.59
CA LYS A 184 21.70 10.91 5.77
C LYS A 184 21.15 9.99 6.86
N ASN A 185 19.82 9.81 6.86
CA ASN A 185 19.04 9.09 7.87
C ASN A 185 18.52 7.75 7.39
N VAL A 186 19.02 7.21 6.26
CA VAL A 186 18.59 5.93 5.68
C VAL A 186 19.69 4.89 5.76
N GLU A 187 19.34 3.68 6.13
CA GLU A 187 20.23 2.53 6.17
C GLU A 187 19.57 1.29 5.60
N ILE A 188 20.24 0.61 4.69
CA ILE A 188 19.75 -0.58 4.03
C ILE A 188 20.74 -1.72 4.23
N ILE A 189 20.24 -2.87 4.70
CA ILE A 189 21.05 -4.06 5.00
C ILE A 189 20.45 -5.28 4.34
N GLY A 190 21.26 -5.94 3.51
CA GLY A 190 20.95 -7.27 2.98
C GLY A 190 21.08 -8.33 4.06
N ILE A 191 20.20 -9.31 4.07
CA ILE A 191 20.32 -10.46 4.97
C ILE A 191 20.51 -11.75 4.18
N ARG A 192 21.34 -12.65 4.71
CA ARG A 192 21.41 -14.06 4.29
C ARG A 192 20.29 -14.81 5.01
N GLY A 193 19.13 -14.91 4.37
CA GLY A 193 17.91 -15.51 4.93
C GLY A 193 16.71 -15.18 4.04
N HIS A 194 15.53 -15.48 4.55
CA HIS A 194 14.26 -15.25 3.87
C HIS A 194 13.55 -14.00 4.42
N PHE A 195 12.53 -13.54 3.71
CA PHE A 195 11.71 -12.41 4.15
C PHE A 195 11.12 -12.63 5.55
N ASP A 196 10.67 -13.86 5.85
CA ASP A 196 10.09 -14.20 7.15
C ASP A 196 11.10 -14.10 8.30
N ASP A 197 12.39 -14.35 8.03
CA ASP A 197 13.45 -14.18 9.02
C ASP A 197 13.58 -12.69 9.41
N ALA A 198 13.65 -11.82 8.40
CA ALA A 198 13.71 -10.36 8.62
C ALA A 198 12.46 -9.85 9.34
N GLN A 199 11.28 -10.27 8.91
CA GLN A 199 10.01 -9.85 9.50
C GLN A 199 9.90 -10.32 10.96
N SER A 200 10.30 -11.57 11.25
CA SER A 200 10.29 -12.12 12.59
C SER A 200 11.26 -11.41 13.51
N ALA A 201 12.47 -11.06 13.01
CA ALA A 201 13.46 -10.30 13.78
C ALA A 201 12.98 -8.87 14.09
N VAL A 202 12.40 -8.18 13.12
CA VAL A 202 11.79 -6.84 13.33
C VAL A 202 10.64 -6.92 14.36
N LYS A 203 9.78 -7.93 14.28
CA LYS A 203 8.71 -8.13 15.29
C LYS A 203 9.29 -8.40 16.69
N LYS A 204 10.37 -9.20 16.79
CA LYS A 204 11.07 -9.43 18.06
C LYS A 204 11.68 -8.15 18.61
N ALA A 205 12.25 -7.28 17.75
CA ALA A 205 12.79 -6.00 18.18
C ALA A 205 11.73 -5.13 18.87
N PHE A 206 10.51 -5.03 18.34
CA PHE A 206 9.41 -4.31 18.97
C PHE A 206 8.95 -4.91 20.31
N GLY A 207 9.13 -6.21 20.51
CA GLY A 207 8.80 -6.91 21.76
C GLY A 207 9.95 -7.07 22.73
N SER A 208 11.18 -6.65 22.39
CA SER A 208 12.37 -6.81 23.22
C SER A 208 12.41 -5.76 24.33
N LYS A 209 12.46 -6.23 25.59
CA LYS A 209 12.63 -5.37 26.75
C LYS A 209 13.99 -4.68 26.75
N GLU A 210 15.03 -5.40 26.36
CA GLU A 210 16.41 -4.89 26.27
C GLU A 210 16.53 -3.76 25.25
N LEU A 211 15.95 -3.93 24.05
CA LEU A 211 15.94 -2.87 23.04
C LEU A 211 15.10 -1.68 23.47
N LYS A 212 14.01 -1.91 24.21
CA LYS A 212 13.19 -0.82 24.74
C LYS A 212 13.96 0.02 25.77
N GLU A 213 14.65 -0.63 26.71
CA GLU A 213 15.50 0.05 27.70
C GLU A 213 16.62 0.85 26.99
N LEU A 214 17.26 0.26 25.97
CA LEU A 214 18.29 0.93 25.18
C LEU A 214 17.71 2.13 24.40
N CYS A 215 16.52 2.00 23.82
CA CYS A 215 15.83 3.11 23.17
C CYS A 215 15.51 4.26 24.12
N ASP A 216 15.05 3.95 25.33
CA ASP A 216 14.75 4.97 26.35
C ASP A 216 16.05 5.69 26.80
N GLU A 217 17.17 4.96 26.92
CA GLU A 217 18.50 5.52 27.26
C GLU A 217 19.02 6.46 26.17
N HIS A 218 18.82 6.12 24.90
CA HIS A 218 19.32 6.88 23.75
C HIS A 218 18.29 7.82 23.12
N HIS A 219 17.18 8.08 23.77
CA HIS A 219 16.10 8.97 23.29
C HIS A 219 15.55 8.58 21.93
N ILE A 220 15.40 7.27 21.66
CA ILE A 220 14.84 6.71 20.43
C ILE A 220 13.42 6.21 20.70
N PHE A 221 12.56 6.31 19.68
CA PHE A 221 11.23 5.72 19.65
C PHE A 221 11.14 4.78 18.42
N LEU A 222 10.95 3.48 18.65
CA LEU A 222 10.78 2.51 17.55
C LEU A 222 9.37 2.60 16.96
N SER A 223 9.29 2.71 15.64
CA SER A 223 8.03 2.67 14.91
C SER A 223 8.16 1.87 13.60
N SER A 224 7.03 1.62 12.94
CA SER A 224 6.96 0.84 11.72
C SER A 224 6.24 1.57 10.61
N ALA A 225 6.81 1.48 9.40
CA ALA A 225 6.18 1.94 8.16
C ALA A 225 5.37 0.85 7.43
N ASN A 226 5.00 -0.24 8.10
CA ASN A 226 4.24 -1.33 7.49
C ASN A 226 2.79 -0.90 7.16
N SER A 227 2.12 -1.68 6.30
CA SER A 227 0.74 -1.40 5.84
C SER A 227 -0.32 -1.41 6.95
N ILE A 228 0.03 -1.94 8.13
CA ILE A 228 -0.82 -1.95 9.32
C ILE A 228 -0.95 -0.57 10.00
N ASN A 229 0.01 0.34 9.79
CA ASN A 229 -0.08 1.69 10.32
C ASN A 229 -1.27 2.44 9.68
N ILE A 230 -2.14 3.01 10.49
CA ILE A 230 -3.31 3.77 10.03
C ILE A 230 -2.91 4.97 9.17
N GLY A 231 -1.73 5.55 9.41
CA GLY A 231 -1.14 6.62 8.60
C GLY A 231 -0.76 6.19 7.18
N ARG A 232 -0.74 4.87 6.88
CA ARG A 232 -0.64 4.37 5.52
C ARG A 232 -1.99 4.13 4.86
N LEU A 233 -3.03 3.92 5.64
CA LEU A 233 -4.38 3.70 5.13
C LEU A 233 -5.04 5.02 4.71
N ILE A 234 -5.02 6.02 5.59
CA ILE A 234 -5.74 7.27 5.41
C ILE A 234 -5.36 8.01 4.10
N PRO A 235 -4.08 8.19 3.73
CA PRO A 235 -3.73 8.89 2.49
C PRO A 235 -4.23 8.19 1.22
N GLN A 236 -4.48 6.89 1.27
CA GLN A 236 -4.97 6.13 0.13
C GLN A 236 -6.44 6.40 -0.19
N ILE A 237 -7.20 7.01 0.71
CA ILE A 237 -8.59 7.40 0.45
C ILE A 237 -8.64 8.50 -0.62
N VAL A 238 -7.63 9.35 -0.67
CA VAL A 238 -7.58 10.54 -1.54
C VAL A 238 -7.68 10.20 -3.01
N TYR A 239 -6.92 9.23 -3.50
CA TYR A 239 -6.89 8.91 -4.92
C TYR A 239 -8.21 8.29 -5.44
N TYR A 240 -9.05 7.72 -4.58
CA TYR A 240 -10.38 7.30 -4.98
C TYR A 240 -11.27 8.49 -5.31
N PHE A 241 -11.31 9.48 -4.43
CA PHE A 241 -12.02 10.73 -4.70
C PHE A 241 -11.43 11.44 -5.93
N TYR A 242 -10.11 11.57 -6.00
CA TYR A 242 -9.46 12.25 -7.12
C TYR A 242 -9.77 11.62 -8.47
N SER A 243 -9.66 10.29 -8.58
CA SER A 243 -9.93 9.56 -9.81
C SER A 243 -11.39 9.71 -10.25
N TYR A 244 -12.33 9.61 -9.31
CA TYR A 244 -13.75 9.85 -9.57
C TYR A 244 -14.01 11.28 -10.06
N LEU A 245 -13.53 12.27 -9.33
CA LEU A 245 -13.70 13.69 -9.67
C LEU A 245 -13.02 14.05 -11.00
N THR A 246 -11.93 13.39 -11.36
CA THR A 246 -11.29 13.52 -12.67
C THR A 246 -12.22 13.09 -13.80
N LEU A 247 -12.95 11.99 -13.64
CA LEU A 247 -13.96 11.57 -14.64
C LEU A 247 -15.11 12.55 -14.73
N VAL A 248 -15.56 13.12 -13.62
CA VAL A 248 -16.59 14.16 -13.60
C VAL A 248 -16.11 15.41 -14.34
N LYS A 249 -14.89 15.91 -14.02
CA LYS A 249 -14.28 17.07 -14.69
C LYS A 249 -14.14 16.88 -16.21
N ARG A 250 -13.92 15.65 -16.67
CA ARG A 250 -13.81 15.29 -18.09
C ARG A 250 -15.16 15.00 -18.75
N ASN A 251 -16.28 15.10 -18.03
CA ASN A 251 -17.62 14.76 -18.49
C ASN A 251 -17.78 13.30 -18.95
N GLU A 252 -16.94 12.40 -18.42
CA GLU A 252 -17.06 10.96 -18.65
C GLU A 252 -18.19 10.34 -17.82
N ILE A 253 -18.46 10.90 -16.65
CA ILE A 253 -19.59 10.59 -15.77
C ILE A 253 -20.23 11.89 -15.25
N LYS A 254 -21.48 11.81 -14.78
CA LYS A 254 -22.13 12.91 -14.07
C LYS A 254 -21.78 12.85 -12.58
N LEU A 255 -21.77 14.01 -11.92
CA LEU A 255 -21.58 14.06 -10.47
C LEU A 255 -22.72 13.28 -9.78
N GLY A 256 -22.37 12.36 -8.88
CA GLY A 256 -23.29 11.45 -8.22
C GLY A 256 -23.57 10.13 -8.99
N GLU A 257 -23.13 10.01 -10.24
CA GLU A 257 -23.17 8.75 -10.97
C GLU A 257 -22.25 7.70 -10.33
N THR A 258 -22.73 6.48 -10.13
CA THR A 258 -21.93 5.43 -9.48
C THR A 258 -20.89 4.84 -10.44
N VAL A 259 -19.73 4.48 -9.88
CA VAL A 259 -18.67 3.77 -10.59
C VAL A 259 -18.28 2.47 -9.88
N ASN A 260 -17.64 1.56 -10.60
CA ASN A 260 -16.93 0.44 -9.99
C ASN A 260 -15.44 0.80 -9.81
N PHE A 261 -14.80 0.18 -8.83
CA PHE A 261 -13.34 0.17 -8.73
C PHE A 261 -12.83 -1.25 -8.80
N THR A 262 -11.88 -1.50 -9.72
CA THR A 262 -11.11 -2.75 -9.74
C THR A 262 -9.77 -2.53 -9.07
N VAL A 263 -9.46 -3.37 -8.10
CA VAL A 263 -8.33 -3.15 -7.18
C VAL A 263 -7.46 -4.40 -7.11
N PRO A 264 -6.30 -4.40 -7.79
CA PRO A 264 -5.25 -5.38 -7.53
C PRO A 264 -4.77 -5.24 -6.08
N SER A 265 -4.92 -6.27 -5.26
CA SER A 265 -4.67 -6.14 -3.82
C SER A 265 -4.04 -7.40 -3.21
N GLY A 266 -3.07 -7.17 -2.31
CA GLY A 266 -2.49 -8.19 -1.43
C GLY A 266 -2.88 -7.90 0.03
N ASN A 267 -2.18 -6.97 0.69
CA ASN A 267 -2.44 -6.61 2.09
C ASN A 267 -3.74 -5.84 2.34
N PHE A 268 -4.57 -5.66 1.34
CA PHE A 268 -5.91 -5.09 1.37
C PHE A 268 -6.03 -3.61 1.79
N GLY A 269 -4.93 -2.93 2.10
CA GLY A 269 -4.95 -1.52 2.54
C GLY A 269 -5.55 -0.58 1.47
N ASN A 270 -5.15 -0.74 0.22
CA ASN A 270 -5.66 0.03 -0.90
C ASN A 270 -7.16 -0.18 -1.12
N CYS A 271 -7.65 -1.40 -1.05
CA CYS A 271 -9.06 -1.71 -1.24
C CYS A 271 -9.94 -1.22 -0.07
N LEU A 272 -9.45 -1.38 1.17
CA LEU A 272 -10.13 -0.85 2.36
C LEU A 272 -10.25 0.69 2.30
N ALA A 273 -9.24 1.40 1.80
CA ALA A 273 -9.29 2.84 1.60
C ALA A 273 -10.44 3.26 0.66
N GLY A 274 -10.69 2.47 -0.40
CA GLY A 274 -11.85 2.67 -1.28
C GLY A 274 -13.18 2.48 -0.55
N TRP A 275 -13.29 1.43 0.26
CA TRP A 275 -14.49 1.19 1.05
C TRP A 275 -14.73 2.34 2.05
N ILE A 276 -13.70 2.86 2.67
CA ILE A 276 -13.82 4.06 3.53
C ILE A 276 -14.28 5.26 2.69
N ALA A 277 -13.70 5.50 1.50
CA ALA A 277 -14.14 6.56 0.60
C ALA A 277 -15.64 6.45 0.26
N LYS A 278 -16.16 5.25 -0.03
CA LYS A 278 -17.59 5.00 -0.22
C LYS A 278 -18.40 5.39 1.03
N ASN A 279 -17.93 5.03 2.20
CA ASN A 279 -18.57 5.42 3.45
C ASN A 279 -18.43 6.92 3.77
N MET A 280 -17.49 7.61 3.17
CA MET A 280 -17.38 9.09 3.18
C MET A 280 -18.22 9.76 2.09
N GLY A 281 -19.03 9.02 1.32
CA GLY A 281 -19.98 9.56 0.35
C GLY A 281 -19.56 9.46 -1.12
N LEU A 282 -18.43 8.80 -1.43
CA LEU A 282 -18.06 8.53 -2.82
C LEU A 282 -19.05 7.55 -3.46
N PRO A 283 -19.63 7.86 -4.64
CA PRO A 283 -20.61 6.99 -5.29
C PRO A 283 -19.95 5.75 -5.91
N VAL A 284 -19.81 4.69 -5.14
CA VAL A 284 -19.24 3.41 -5.59
C VAL A 284 -20.35 2.35 -5.65
N ASN A 285 -20.48 1.70 -6.80
CA ASN A 285 -21.36 0.55 -6.96
C ASN A 285 -20.72 -0.70 -6.37
N GLN A 286 -19.59 -1.15 -6.92
CA GLN A 286 -18.88 -2.36 -6.51
C GLN A 286 -17.37 -2.14 -6.42
N PHE A 287 -16.72 -2.84 -5.48
CA PHE A 287 -15.27 -3.09 -5.50
C PHE A 287 -15.02 -4.48 -6.07
N ILE A 288 -14.17 -4.56 -7.09
CA ILE A 288 -13.75 -5.80 -7.74
C ILE A 288 -12.32 -6.08 -7.26
N VAL A 289 -12.18 -6.98 -6.30
CA VAL A 289 -10.89 -7.34 -5.70
C VAL A 289 -10.20 -8.35 -6.58
N ALA A 290 -9.01 -8.03 -7.06
CA ALA A 290 -8.25 -8.88 -7.94
C ALA A 290 -7.04 -9.48 -7.23
N SER A 291 -6.90 -10.80 -7.30
CA SER A 291 -5.80 -11.59 -6.76
C SER A 291 -5.01 -12.26 -7.88
N ASN A 292 -3.73 -12.52 -7.66
CA ASN A 292 -2.95 -13.42 -8.50
C ASN A 292 -3.21 -14.89 -8.10
N LYS A 293 -2.33 -15.81 -8.46
CA LYS A 293 -2.43 -17.22 -8.10
C LYS A 293 -2.51 -17.48 -6.58
N ASN A 294 -2.00 -16.56 -5.75
CA ASN A 294 -2.20 -16.55 -4.30
C ASN A 294 -3.57 -15.95 -3.97
N ASN A 295 -4.63 -16.67 -4.25
CA ASN A 295 -6.01 -16.22 -4.32
C ASN A 295 -6.79 -16.23 -2.99
N ILE A 296 -6.11 -16.09 -1.86
CA ILE A 296 -6.75 -16.19 -0.53
C ILE A 296 -7.87 -15.16 -0.33
N LEU A 297 -7.72 -13.94 -0.86
CA LEU A 297 -8.76 -12.93 -0.81
C LEU A 297 -9.97 -13.36 -1.65
N THR A 298 -9.76 -13.89 -2.85
CA THR A 298 -10.84 -14.36 -3.72
C THR A 298 -11.68 -15.42 -3.01
N ASP A 299 -11.04 -16.39 -2.36
CA ASP A 299 -11.74 -17.43 -1.61
C ASP A 299 -12.52 -16.85 -0.42
N PHE A 300 -11.90 -15.93 0.34
CA PHE A 300 -12.58 -15.27 1.45
C PHE A 300 -13.82 -14.51 1.01
N PHE A 301 -13.74 -13.68 -0.02
CA PHE A 301 -14.88 -12.89 -0.53
C PHE A 301 -15.99 -13.78 -1.13
N THR A 302 -15.64 -14.96 -1.62
CA THR A 302 -16.59 -15.92 -2.20
C THR A 302 -17.26 -16.80 -1.14
N THR A 303 -16.48 -17.29 -0.17
CA THR A 303 -16.94 -18.37 0.75
C THR A 303 -17.04 -17.94 2.22
N GLY A 304 -16.50 -16.78 2.59
CA GLY A 304 -16.34 -16.34 3.97
C GLY A 304 -15.25 -17.08 4.74
N THR A 305 -14.52 -18.01 4.09
CA THR A 305 -13.46 -18.80 4.68
C THR A 305 -12.10 -18.20 4.32
N TYR A 306 -11.29 -17.88 5.33
CA TYR A 306 -9.92 -17.45 5.19
C TYR A 306 -9.01 -18.59 5.60
N ASP A 307 -8.37 -19.27 4.63
CA ASP A 307 -7.50 -20.44 4.87
C ASP A 307 -6.09 -20.16 4.38
N ALA A 308 -5.19 -19.87 5.32
CA ALA A 308 -3.77 -19.59 5.06
C ALA A 308 -2.92 -20.88 4.93
N ARG A 309 -3.51 -22.08 5.10
CA ARG A 309 -2.83 -23.38 5.01
C ARG A 309 -2.76 -23.84 3.56
N ARG A 310 -2.11 -23.05 2.72
CA ARG A 310 -1.98 -23.30 1.27
C ARG A 310 -0.55 -23.11 0.82
N GLU A 311 -0.24 -23.62 -0.35
CA GLU A 311 1.04 -23.39 -0.99
C GLU A 311 1.21 -21.89 -1.32
N PHE A 312 2.43 -21.40 -1.14
CA PHE A 312 2.83 -20.06 -1.55
C PHE A 312 3.47 -20.13 -2.93
N TYR A 313 2.97 -19.30 -3.85
CA TYR A 313 3.48 -19.22 -5.22
C TYR A 313 4.24 -17.90 -5.41
N LYS A 314 5.45 -17.98 -5.96
CA LYS A 314 6.13 -16.81 -6.51
C LYS A 314 5.55 -16.54 -7.89
N THR A 315 5.07 -15.34 -8.11
CA THR A 315 4.38 -14.96 -9.35
C THR A 315 5.09 -13.81 -10.06
N ASN A 316 4.65 -13.50 -11.29
CA ASN A 316 5.09 -12.32 -12.02
C ASN A 316 4.42 -11.02 -11.54
N ALA A 317 3.51 -11.10 -10.56
CA ALA A 317 2.90 -9.97 -9.85
C ALA A 317 3.24 -10.02 -8.33
N PRO A 318 4.54 -9.93 -7.93
CA PRO A 318 5.02 -10.32 -6.62
C PRO A 318 4.53 -9.44 -5.46
N ALA A 319 4.08 -8.21 -5.71
CA ALA A 319 3.54 -7.35 -4.66
C ALA A 319 2.19 -7.85 -4.09
N MET A 320 1.59 -8.85 -4.76
CA MET A 320 0.34 -9.52 -4.36
C MET A 320 0.61 -10.93 -3.81
N ASP A 321 1.86 -11.40 -3.74
CA ASP A 321 2.24 -12.70 -3.21
C ASP A 321 2.13 -12.70 -1.68
N ILE A 322 0.96 -13.08 -1.18
CA ILE A 322 0.67 -13.11 0.25
C ILE A 322 -0.17 -14.32 0.63
N LEU A 323 0.01 -14.81 1.86
CA LEU A 323 -0.90 -15.76 2.51
C LEU A 323 -1.67 -15.14 3.67
N VAL A 324 -1.21 -14.00 4.20
CA VAL A 324 -1.88 -13.25 5.26
C VAL A 324 -2.08 -11.81 4.83
N SER A 325 -3.33 -11.42 4.62
CA SER A 325 -3.74 -10.07 4.23
C SER A 325 -4.00 -9.21 5.47
N SER A 326 -3.04 -8.38 5.84
CA SER A 326 -3.03 -7.71 7.15
C SER A 326 -4.21 -6.77 7.39
N ASN A 327 -4.65 -5.99 6.39
CA ASN A 327 -5.74 -5.02 6.59
C ASN A 327 -7.15 -5.64 6.45
N LEU A 328 -7.24 -6.92 6.09
CA LEU A 328 -8.53 -7.60 6.06
C LEU A 328 -9.18 -7.66 7.45
N GLU A 329 -8.37 -7.73 8.51
CA GLU A 329 -8.84 -7.64 9.90
C GLU A 329 -9.66 -6.37 10.14
N ARG A 330 -9.24 -5.22 9.58
CA ARG A 330 -10.02 -3.97 9.66
C ARG A 330 -11.36 -4.08 8.96
N LEU A 331 -11.37 -4.64 7.74
CA LEU A 331 -12.65 -4.86 7.04
C LEU A 331 -13.57 -5.76 7.83
N VAL A 332 -13.07 -6.90 8.33
CA VAL A 332 -13.86 -7.84 9.15
C VAL A 332 -14.45 -7.12 10.35
N TRP A 333 -13.66 -6.28 11.04
CA TRP A 333 -14.14 -5.50 12.17
C TRP A 333 -15.33 -4.59 11.80
N PHE A 334 -15.25 -3.88 10.65
CA PHE A 334 -16.39 -3.09 10.16
C PHE A 334 -17.60 -3.97 9.79
N MET A 335 -17.35 -5.12 9.18
CA MET A 335 -18.43 -6.03 8.73
C MET A 335 -19.14 -6.75 9.87
N VAL A 336 -18.49 -6.90 11.03
CA VAL A 336 -19.13 -7.38 12.27
C VAL A 336 -19.65 -6.23 13.16
N ASN A 337 -19.80 -5.01 12.62
CA ASN A 337 -20.28 -3.81 13.33
C ASN A 337 -19.44 -3.44 14.57
N GLY A 338 -18.14 -3.64 14.51
CA GLY A 338 -17.24 -3.28 15.60
C GLY A 338 -17.19 -4.29 16.76
N ASP A 339 -17.71 -5.49 16.57
CA ASP A 339 -17.64 -6.58 17.55
C ASP A 339 -16.18 -7.11 17.66
N SER A 340 -15.42 -6.54 18.60
CA SER A 340 -14.02 -6.90 18.82
C SER A 340 -13.83 -8.31 19.40
N GLU A 341 -14.82 -8.84 20.14
CA GLU A 341 -14.74 -10.23 20.65
C GLU A 341 -14.80 -11.23 19.50
N LYS A 342 -15.66 -10.95 18.52
CA LYS A 342 -15.77 -11.76 17.30
C LYS A 342 -14.49 -11.71 16.46
N VAL A 343 -13.90 -10.51 16.32
CA VAL A 343 -12.62 -10.35 15.60
C VAL A 343 -11.49 -11.08 16.32
N ASN A 344 -11.39 -10.96 17.66
CA ASN A 344 -10.40 -11.70 18.44
C ASN A 344 -10.50 -13.20 18.19
N LYS A 345 -11.70 -13.75 18.25
CA LYS A 345 -11.93 -15.17 17.98
C LYS A 345 -11.41 -15.58 16.60
N TYR A 346 -11.72 -14.82 15.54
CA TYR A 346 -11.24 -15.12 14.19
C TYR A 346 -9.72 -15.03 14.08
N MET A 347 -9.09 -14.05 14.75
CA MET A 347 -7.64 -13.90 14.70
C MET A 347 -6.90 -14.96 15.53
N GLU A 348 -7.49 -15.41 16.64
CA GLU A 348 -7.01 -16.56 17.41
C GLU A 348 -7.11 -17.86 16.60
N GLU A 349 -8.25 -18.13 15.98
CA GLU A 349 -8.44 -19.27 15.09
C GLU A 349 -7.40 -19.27 13.94
N LEU A 350 -7.18 -18.12 13.30
CA LEU A 350 -6.17 -17.98 12.26
C LEU A 350 -4.77 -18.29 12.78
N LYS A 351 -4.42 -17.79 13.96
CA LYS A 351 -3.11 -18.01 14.58
C LYS A 351 -2.87 -19.47 14.97
N GLU A 352 -3.89 -20.13 15.52
CA GLU A 352 -3.78 -21.48 16.07
C GLU A 352 -3.91 -22.56 14.99
N THR A 353 -4.83 -22.36 14.06
CA THR A 353 -5.22 -23.39 13.08
C THR A 353 -4.90 -23.01 11.62
N GLY A 354 -4.54 -21.75 11.36
CA GLY A 354 -4.30 -21.23 10.01
C GLY A 354 -5.59 -20.92 9.23
N VAL A 355 -6.78 -21.02 9.87
CA VAL A 355 -8.05 -20.80 9.17
C VAL A 355 -9.10 -20.21 10.11
N TYR A 356 -9.95 -19.33 9.58
CA TYR A 356 -11.21 -18.92 10.21
C TYR A 356 -12.32 -18.80 9.17
N LYS A 357 -13.58 -18.79 9.64
CA LYS A 357 -14.74 -18.57 8.79
C LYS A 357 -15.68 -17.55 9.46
N VAL A 358 -16.08 -16.53 8.70
CA VAL A 358 -17.09 -15.57 9.14
C VAL A 358 -18.48 -16.19 9.02
N ASP A 359 -19.43 -15.70 9.82
CA ASP A 359 -20.82 -16.13 9.71
C ASP A 359 -21.49 -15.63 8.41
N ASP A 360 -22.64 -16.25 8.08
CA ASP A 360 -23.36 -15.98 6.83
C ASP A 360 -23.85 -14.53 6.74
N GLU A 361 -24.20 -13.89 7.86
CA GLU A 361 -24.61 -12.49 7.90
C GLU A 361 -23.45 -11.56 7.56
N THR A 362 -22.29 -11.81 8.14
CA THR A 362 -21.05 -11.09 7.83
C THR A 362 -20.66 -11.29 6.37
N LEU A 363 -20.71 -12.52 5.86
CA LEU A 363 -20.43 -12.82 4.46
C LEU A 363 -21.37 -12.08 3.52
N ALA A 364 -22.67 -12.04 3.82
CA ALA A 364 -23.65 -11.32 3.00
C ALA A 364 -23.33 -9.81 2.92
N ARG A 365 -22.90 -9.18 4.04
CA ARG A 365 -22.47 -7.77 4.05
C ARG A 365 -21.22 -7.57 3.20
N VAL A 366 -20.23 -8.46 3.33
CA VAL A 366 -19.02 -8.44 2.49
C VAL A 366 -19.37 -8.52 1.01
N GLN A 367 -20.20 -9.49 0.62
CA GLN A 367 -20.56 -9.75 -0.78
C GLN A 367 -21.46 -8.67 -1.41
N LYS A 368 -22.12 -7.87 -0.60
CA LYS A 368 -22.86 -6.70 -1.05
C LYS A 368 -21.91 -5.61 -1.59
N GLU A 369 -20.76 -5.45 -0.98
CA GLU A 369 -19.81 -4.38 -1.27
C GLU A 369 -18.70 -4.81 -2.24
N PHE A 370 -18.34 -6.11 -2.18
CA PHE A 370 -17.15 -6.65 -2.87
C PHE A 370 -17.51 -7.83 -3.77
N LYS A 371 -16.87 -7.83 -4.95
CA LYS A 371 -16.71 -8.99 -5.82
C LYS A 371 -15.24 -9.31 -5.89
N ALA A 372 -14.88 -10.56 -6.18
CA ALA A 372 -13.50 -10.95 -6.25
C ALA A 372 -13.25 -11.97 -7.37
N GLY A 373 -12.05 -11.96 -7.88
CA GLY A 373 -11.54 -12.90 -8.88
C GLY A 373 -10.03 -13.05 -8.79
N CYS A 374 -9.50 -14.02 -9.50
CA CYS A 374 -8.05 -14.24 -9.57
C CYS A 374 -7.62 -14.60 -10.99
N LEU A 375 -6.34 -14.31 -11.28
CA LEU A 375 -5.76 -14.58 -12.59
C LEU A 375 -4.47 -15.39 -12.45
N GLY A 376 -4.27 -16.39 -13.31
CA GLY A 376 -3.06 -17.20 -13.37
C GLY A 376 -1.96 -16.53 -14.19
N GLU A 377 -0.73 -17.07 -14.09
CA GLU A 377 0.48 -16.47 -14.69
C GLU A 377 0.39 -16.28 -16.21
N GLU A 378 -0.06 -17.32 -16.92
CA GLU A 378 -0.18 -17.30 -18.39
C GLU A 378 -1.24 -16.28 -18.84
N ASP A 379 -2.36 -16.20 -18.10
CA ASP A 379 -3.43 -15.25 -18.39
C ASP A 379 -3.00 -13.81 -18.12
N VAL A 380 -2.16 -13.56 -17.10
CA VAL A 380 -1.57 -12.23 -16.83
C VAL A 380 -0.76 -11.76 -18.03
N LEU A 381 0.15 -12.60 -18.55
CA LEU A 381 0.95 -12.24 -19.73
C LEU A 381 0.07 -12.01 -20.96
N LYS A 382 -0.95 -12.84 -21.15
CA LYS A 382 -1.91 -12.67 -22.24
C LYS A 382 -2.66 -11.33 -22.13
N VAL A 383 -3.12 -10.94 -20.94
CA VAL A 383 -3.81 -9.66 -20.70
C VAL A 383 -2.89 -8.47 -21.03
N VAL A 384 -1.61 -8.51 -20.64
CA VAL A 384 -0.63 -7.47 -21.00
C VAL A 384 -0.52 -7.36 -22.52
N HIS A 385 -0.33 -8.50 -23.22
CA HIS A 385 -0.22 -8.56 -24.68
C HIS A 385 -1.46 -8.00 -25.37
N ASP A 386 -2.64 -8.47 -24.99
CA ASP A 386 -3.89 -8.12 -25.64
C ASP A 386 -4.23 -6.63 -25.41
N CYS A 387 -4.09 -6.13 -24.18
CA CYS A 387 -4.32 -4.73 -23.87
C CYS A 387 -3.40 -3.80 -24.68
N TRP A 388 -2.12 -4.15 -24.83
CA TRP A 388 -1.20 -3.38 -25.67
C TRP A 388 -1.62 -3.40 -27.15
N ASN A 389 -1.98 -4.56 -27.69
CA ASN A 389 -2.33 -4.68 -29.10
C ASN A 389 -3.65 -3.98 -29.44
N GLU A 390 -4.65 -4.11 -28.58
CA GLU A 390 -5.99 -3.59 -28.82
C GLU A 390 -6.15 -2.12 -28.42
N ASN A 391 -5.56 -1.71 -27.27
CA ASN A 391 -5.78 -0.42 -26.67
C ASN A 391 -4.56 0.51 -26.71
N LYS A 392 -3.40 0.00 -27.11
CA LYS A 392 -2.11 0.71 -27.04
C LYS A 392 -1.80 1.25 -25.64
N TYR A 393 -2.31 0.55 -24.62
CA TYR A 393 -2.03 0.84 -23.21
C TYR A 393 -1.19 -0.29 -22.62
N LEU A 394 -0.03 0.06 -22.07
CA LEU A 394 0.90 -0.89 -21.48
C LEU A 394 0.59 -1.08 -20.00
N LEU A 395 0.23 -2.29 -19.62
CA LEU A 395 -0.03 -2.69 -18.24
C LEU A 395 1.24 -3.26 -17.59
N ASP A 396 1.46 -2.98 -16.30
CA ASP A 396 2.29 -3.85 -15.47
C ASP A 396 1.52 -5.13 -15.09
N THR A 397 2.26 -6.12 -14.60
CA THR A 397 1.68 -7.44 -14.29
C THR A 397 0.58 -7.40 -13.22
N HIS A 398 0.69 -6.52 -12.22
CA HIS A 398 -0.33 -6.36 -11.17
C HIS A 398 -1.61 -5.71 -11.72
N THR A 399 -1.44 -4.66 -12.50
CA THR A 399 -2.57 -4.00 -13.17
C THR A 399 -3.24 -4.94 -14.16
N ALA A 400 -2.47 -5.81 -14.83
CA ALA A 400 -3.01 -6.84 -15.72
C ALA A 400 -3.88 -7.86 -14.97
N VAL A 401 -3.49 -8.27 -13.76
CA VAL A 401 -4.38 -9.08 -12.91
C VAL A 401 -5.71 -8.37 -12.69
N GLY A 402 -5.69 -7.07 -12.35
CA GLY A 402 -6.91 -6.28 -12.19
C GLY A 402 -7.75 -6.20 -13.46
N TYR A 403 -7.10 -5.96 -14.59
CA TYR A 403 -7.76 -5.82 -15.89
C TYR A 403 -8.47 -7.13 -16.29
N GLY A 404 -7.78 -8.27 -16.21
CA GLY A 404 -8.37 -9.57 -16.56
C GLY A 404 -9.50 -9.98 -15.62
N VAL A 405 -9.38 -9.73 -14.32
CA VAL A 405 -10.47 -9.98 -13.36
C VAL A 405 -11.68 -9.08 -13.64
N TYR A 406 -11.46 -7.82 -14.05
CA TYR A 406 -12.53 -6.94 -14.49
C TYR A 406 -13.25 -7.50 -15.72
N GLU A 407 -12.52 -7.94 -16.74
CA GLU A 407 -13.12 -8.51 -17.97
C GLU A 407 -13.97 -9.75 -17.66
N GLU A 408 -13.46 -10.62 -16.77
CA GLU A 408 -14.19 -11.78 -16.31
C GLU A 408 -15.46 -11.39 -15.52
N TYR A 409 -15.35 -10.39 -14.65
CA TYR A 409 -16.51 -9.85 -13.91
C TYR A 409 -17.60 -9.34 -14.85
N VAL A 410 -17.24 -8.51 -15.83
CA VAL A 410 -18.21 -7.98 -16.82
C VAL A 410 -18.83 -9.11 -17.63
N LYS A 411 -18.05 -10.07 -18.09
CA LYS A 411 -18.53 -11.25 -18.82
C LYS A 411 -19.54 -12.05 -18.02
N ASN A 412 -19.31 -12.22 -16.71
CA ASN A 412 -20.16 -13.05 -15.85
C ASN A 412 -21.43 -12.32 -15.37
N THR A 413 -21.38 -11.00 -15.22
CA THR A 413 -22.48 -10.20 -14.63
C THR A 413 -23.26 -9.37 -15.65
N GLY A 414 -22.65 -9.02 -16.78
CA GLY A 414 -23.20 -8.05 -17.72
C GLY A 414 -23.19 -6.61 -17.18
N ASP A 415 -22.47 -6.31 -16.09
CA ASP A 415 -22.40 -4.97 -15.50
C ASP A 415 -21.64 -4.02 -16.45
N THR A 416 -22.31 -2.95 -16.87
CA THR A 416 -21.78 -1.91 -17.76
C THR A 416 -21.40 -0.61 -17.04
N THR A 417 -21.42 -0.62 -15.71
CA THR A 417 -21.04 0.53 -14.88
C THR A 417 -19.61 0.94 -15.19
N LYS A 418 -19.39 2.24 -15.37
CA LYS A 418 -18.04 2.80 -15.59
C LYS A 418 -17.09 2.32 -14.50
N THR A 419 -15.97 1.78 -14.89
CA THR A 419 -15.01 1.17 -13.97
C THR A 419 -13.68 1.89 -13.98
N ILE A 420 -13.16 2.20 -12.80
CA ILE A 420 -11.82 2.72 -12.57
C ILE A 420 -10.95 1.56 -12.08
N LEU A 421 -9.89 1.27 -12.83
CA LEU A 421 -8.87 0.28 -12.48
C LEU A 421 -7.69 0.99 -11.82
N LEU A 422 -7.31 0.57 -10.62
CA LEU A 422 -6.12 1.09 -9.97
C LEU A 422 -4.86 0.43 -10.55
N SER A 423 -3.99 1.23 -11.16
CA SER A 423 -2.69 0.79 -11.65
C SER A 423 -1.63 1.02 -10.57
N THR A 424 -1.11 -0.08 -10.04
CA THR A 424 -0.32 -0.09 -8.80
C THR A 424 1.19 -0.02 -8.99
N ALA A 425 1.69 -0.24 -10.22
CA ALA A 425 3.11 -0.13 -10.54
C ALA A 425 3.31 0.30 -12.00
N SER A 426 4.48 0.88 -12.27
CA SER A 426 4.92 1.13 -13.64
C SER A 426 5.24 -0.19 -14.37
N PRO A 427 4.93 -0.32 -15.66
CA PRO A 427 5.38 -1.46 -16.49
C PRO A 427 6.89 -1.70 -16.43
N TYR A 428 7.68 -0.65 -16.26
CA TYR A 428 9.13 -0.72 -16.12
C TYR A 428 9.62 -1.23 -14.74
N LYS A 429 8.71 -1.49 -13.81
CA LYS A 429 9.05 -2.09 -12.50
C LYS A 429 9.30 -3.61 -12.62
N PHE A 430 8.62 -4.25 -13.57
CA PHE A 430 8.70 -5.68 -13.88
C PHE A 430 8.88 -5.90 -15.38
N PRO A 431 9.92 -5.28 -15.97
CA PRO A 431 10.03 -5.14 -17.42
C PRO A 431 10.27 -6.47 -18.12
N GLU A 432 10.90 -7.46 -17.45
CA GLU A 432 11.13 -8.79 -18.03
C GLU A 432 9.80 -9.48 -18.37
N SER A 433 8.88 -9.51 -17.40
CA SER A 433 7.57 -10.13 -17.60
C SER A 433 6.72 -9.37 -18.62
N VAL A 434 6.79 -8.02 -18.61
CA VAL A 434 6.06 -7.19 -19.57
C VAL A 434 6.63 -7.35 -20.98
N TYR A 435 7.96 -7.37 -21.15
CA TYR A 435 8.60 -7.60 -22.44
C TYR A 435 8.31 -9.01 -22.98
N GLN A 436 8.43 -10.02 -22.12
CA GLN A 436 8.08 -11.40 -22.45
C GLN A 436 6.61 -11.51 -22.89
N ALA A 437 5.69 -10.82 -22.23
CA ALA A 437 4.28 -10.80 -22.63
C ALA A 437 4.08 -10.27 -24.06
N LEU A 438 4.84 -9.23 -24.47
CA LEU A 438 4.69 -8.61 -25.78
C LEU A 438 5.38 -9.38 -26.92
N THR A 439 6.47 -10.10 -26.61
CA THR A 439 7.36 -10.66 -27.65
C THR A 439 7.52 -12.18 -27.58
N GLY A 440 7.23 -12.79 -26.43
CA GLY A 440 7.56 -14.18 -26.13
C GLY A 440 9.04 -14.43 -25.81
N GLU A 441 9.89 -13.38 -25.83
CA GLU A 441 11.32 -13.50 -25.55
C GLU A 441 11.62 -13.23 -24.08
N GLU A 442 12.55 -14.00 -23.49
CA GLU A 442 13.12 -13.76 -22.17
C GLU A 442 14.45 -13.01 -22.30
N VAL A 443 14.62 -11.95 -21.55
CA VAL A 443 15.85 -11.15 -21.50
C VAL A 443 16.12 -10.72 -20.05
N ASP A 444 17.36 -10.30 -19.75
CA ASP A 444 17.67 -9.74 -18.45
C ASP A 444 16.95 -8.40 -18.22
N VAL A 445 16.78 -8.03 -16.95
CA VAL A 445 15.99 -6.90 -16.51
C VAL A 445 16.38 -5.57 -17.14
N TYR A 446 17.68 -5.30 -17.28
CA TYR A 446 18.16 -4.02 -17.81
C TYR A 446 17.98 -3.94 -19.32
N THR A 447 18.24 -5.05 -20.01
CA THR A 447 17.93 -5.20 -21.44
C THR A 447 16.42 -5.09 -21.70
N ALA A 448 15.59 -5.63 -20.78
CA ALA A 448 14.14 -5.51 -20.89
C ALA A 448 13.66 -4.06 -20.82
N ILE A 449 14.24 -3.22 -19.95
CA ILE A 449 13.88 -1.79 -19.87
C ILE A 449 14.11 -1.09 -21.21
N GLU A 450 15.30 -1.26 -21.78
CA GLU A 450 15.69 -0.61 -23.06
C GLU A 450 14.83 -1.11 -24.22
N LYS A 451 14.71 -2.43 -24.37
CA LYS A 451 13.90 -3.04 -25.44
C LYS A 451 12.40 -2.72 -25.33
N LEU A 452 11.87 -2.63 -24.11
CA LEU A 452 10.48 -2.26 -23.87
C LEU A 452 10.22 -0.81 -24.29
N HIS A 453 11.16 0.09 -24.00
CA HIS A 453 11.11 1.48 -24.48
C HIS A 453 11.13 1.55 -26.00
N ASP A 454 12.09 0.86 -26.64
CA ASP A 454 12.24 0.84 -28.10
C ASP A 454 10.99 0.26 -28.81
N LEU A 455 10.38 -0.79 -28.20
CA LEU A 455 9.22 -1.46 -28.78
C LEU A 455 7.94 -0.63 -28.67
N THR A 456 7.75 0.05 -27.52
CA THR A 456 6.47 0.69 -27.18
C THR A 456 6.49 2.21 -27.35
N GLY A 457 7.66 2.83 -27.35
CA GLY A 457 7.81 4.28 -27.30
C GLY A 457 7.36 4.91 -25.97
N MET A 458 6.97 4.08 -24.97
CA MET A 458 6.58 4.57 -23.66
C MET A 458 7.81 5.08 -22.90
N GLU A 459 7.71 6.29 -22.34
CA GLU A 459 8.79 6.86 -21.52
C GLU A 459 9.09 6.01 -20.28
N ILE A 460 10.38 5.74 -20.06
CA ILE A 460 10.83 5.07 -18.83
C ILE A 460 10.52 5.96 -17.64
N SER A 461 9.82 5.42 -16.64
CA SER A 461 9.50 6.14 -15.40
C SER A 461 10.75 6.75 -14.79
N TYR A 462 10.70 8.04 -14.41
CA TYR A 462 11.86 8.81 -13.98
C TYR A 462 12.72 8.13 -12.88
N PRO A 463 12.13 7.41 -11.88
CA PRO A 463 12.93 6.76 -10.84
C PRO A 463 13.68 5.51 -11.35
N LEU A 464 13.40 5.06 -12.57
CA LEU A 464 14.04 3.90 -13.20
C LEU A 464 15.00 4.28 -14.31
N LYS A 465 15.01 5.55 -14.76
CA LYS A 465 15.98 6.03 -15.77
C LYS A 465 17.41 5.91 -15.23
N GLY A 466 18.27 5.21 -16.00
CA GLY A 466 19.68 5.02 -15.65
C GLY A 466 19.93 4.25 -14.33
N ILE A 467 18.96 3.44 -13.89
CA ILE A 467 19.06 2.72 -12.62
C ILE A 467 20.25 1.76 -12.56
N LYS A 468 20.61 1.16 -13.67
CA LYS A 468 21.74 0.23 -13.80
C LYS A 468 23.07 0.87 -13.38
N ASP A 469 23.26 2.14 -13.74
CA ASP A 469 24.52 2.86 -13.58
C ASP A 469 24.61 3.67 -12.28
N ARG A 470 23.59 3.61 -11.43
CA ARG A 470 23.60 4.30 -10.14
C ARG A 470 24.59 3.67 -9.19
N GLU A 471 25.33 4.51 -8.46
CA GLU A 471 26.29 4.07 -7.46
C GLU A 471 25.61 3.31 -6.32
N ILE A 472 26.16 2.15 -5.97
CA ILE A 472 25.73 1.35 -4.82
C ILE A 472 26.30 2.00 -3.55
N LEU A 473 25.45 2.61 -2.75
CA LEU A 473 25.80 3.30 -1.52
C LEU A 473 25.73 2.39 -0.29
N HIS A 474 24.83 1.40 -0.29
CA HIS A 474 24.59 0.49 0.83
C HIS A 474 25.03 -0.93 0.45
N LYS A 475 26.17 -1.37 1.05
CA LYS A 475 26.82 -2.66 0.74
C LYS A 475 26.76 -3.65 1.90
N GLY A 476 26.11 -3.28 3.01
CA GLY A 476 26.02 -4.11 4.22
C GLY A 476 25.21 -5.38 3.97
N VAL A 477 25.79 -6.53 4.30
CA VAL A 477 25.12 -7.83 4.31
C VAL A 477 25.45 -8.54 5.61
N ILE A 478 24.43 -9.01 6.32
CA ILE A 478 24.57 -9.72 7.59
C ILE A 478 23.86 -11.07 7.54
N ASP A 479 24.16 -11.92 8.51
CA ASP A 479 23.37 -13.13 8.75
C ASP A 479 22.07 -12.77 9.50
N ARG A 480 21.02 -13.54 9.28
CA ARG A 480 19.69 -13.29 9.87
C ARG A 480 19.70 -13.16 11.39
N ASP A 481 20.60 -13.90 12.06
CA ASP A 481 20.70 -13.91 13.52
C ASP A 481 21.37 -12.63 14.09
N ALA A 482 22.03 -11.82 13.26
CA ALA A 482 22.67 -10.56 13.65
C ALA A 482 21.76 -9.32 13.54
N ILE A 483 20.49 -9.48 13.13
CA ILE A 483 19.56 -8.34 12.92
C ILE A 483 19.35 -7.54 14.20
N LEU A 484 19.09 -8.21 15.34
CA LEU A 484 18.81 -7.53 16.61
C LEU A 484 20.06 -6.77 17.12
N ASP A 485 21.25 -7.36 17.01
CA ASP A 485 22.49 -6.72 17.38
C ASP A 485 22.75 -5.48 16.52
N THR A 486 22.49 -5.59 15.22
CA THR A 486 22.65 -4.47 14.27
C THR A 486 21.65 -3.33 14.54
N ILE A 487 20.45 -3.64 15.04
CA ILE A 487 19.49 -2.62 15.52
C ILE A 487 20.04 -1.95 16.79
N ALA A 488 20.53 -2.75 17.77
CA ALA A 488 21.07 -2.23 19.01
C ALA A 488 22.31 -1.33 18.78
N GLU A 489 23.20 -1.73 17.86
CA GLU A 489 24.33 -0.90 17.46
C GLU A 489 23.89 0.44 16.90
N LYS A 490 22.88 0.45 16.04
CA LYS A 490 22.37 1.69 15.46
C LYS A 490 21.74 2.61 16.51
N ILE A 491 21.01 2.06 17.48
CA ILE A 491 20.43 2.85 18.59
C ILE A 491 21.54 3.55 19.39
N LYS A 492 22.68 2.90 19.62
CA LYS A 492 23.82 3.45 20.37
C LYS A 492 24.57 4.59 19.65
N GLU A 493 24.31 4.81 18.37
CA GLU A 493 24.90 5.93 17.62
C GLU A 493 24.20 7.28 17.94
N TYR A 494 23.04 7.25 18.59
CA TYR A 494 22.25 8.41 19.01
C TYR A 494 22.46 8.73 20.49
#